data_e4c1e6df5c5d7beb8ab310647a8a9702
#
_entry.id   e4c1e6df5c5d7beb8ab310647a8a9702
#
_cell.length_a   1.000
_cell.length_b   1.000
_cell.length_c   1.000
_cell.angle_alpha   90.00
_cell.angle_beta   90.00
_cell.angle_gamma   90.00
#
_symmetry.space_group_name_H-M   'P 1'
#
loop_
_entity.id
_entity.type
_entity.pdbx_description
1 polymer ?
#
loop_
_entity_poly.entity_id
_entity_poly.type
_entity_poly.pdbx_seq_one_letter_code
_entity_poly.pdbx_strand_id
1 'polypeptide(L)' 'MMVLPRKETLVYYEKVDNWIASEEIVSDGVILVFKRDVPSDVIGLFEKIKDKLDFKVKEYRKED' A
#
# COMPACT_ATOMS: atom_id res chain seq x y z
N MET A 1 18.76 -7.19 17.01
CA MET A 1 18.46 -5.76 16.94
C MET A 1 17.14 -5.56 16.20
N MET A 2 16.27 -4.75 16.77
CA MET A 2 14.99 -4.49 16.16
C MET A 2 15.09 -3.33 15.18
N VAL A 3 14.65 -3.56 13.95
CA VAL A 3 14.65 -2.50 12.92
C VAL A 3 13.26 -1.91 12.85
N LEU A 4 13.16 -0.60 13.02
CA LEU A 4 11.88 0.09 12.93
C LEU A 4 11.49 0.23 11.45
N PRO A 5 10.19 0.13 11.15
CA PRO A 5 9.74 0.34 9.77
C PRO A 5 9.96 1.79 9.37
N ARG A 6 10.05 2.01 8.07
CA ARG A 6 10.21 3.35 7.54
C ARG A 6 8.97 4.17 7.86
N LYS A 7 9.17 5.49 7.92
CA LYS A 7 8.08 6.42 8.15
C LYS A 7 6.95 6.21 7.14
N GLU A 8 7.31 6.00 5.89
CA GLU A 8 6.33 5.79 4.84
C GLU A 8 5.51 4.51 5.06
N THR A 9 6.13 3.48 5.60
CA THR A 9 5.42 2.24 5.91
C THR A 9 4.38 2.47 7.01
N LEU A 10 4.73 3.29 8.01
CA LEU A 10 3.78 3.63 9.06
C LEU A 10 2.60 4.44 8.51
N VAL A 11 2.87 5.36 7.60
CA VAL A 11 1.81 6.14 6.95
C VAL A 11 0.89 5.20 6.15
N TYR A 12 1.48 4.22 5.48
CA TYR A 12 0.69 3.24 4.75
C TYR A 12 -0.30 2.52 5.68
N TYR A 13 0.20 2.01 6.80
CA TYR A 13 -0.68 1.28 7.73
C TYR A 13 -1.74 2.16 8.35
N GLU A 14 -1.45 3.44 8.57
CA GLU A 14 -2.40 4.35 9.20
C GLU A 14 -3.45 4.88 8.24
N LYS A 15 -3.06 5.17 6.99
CA LYS A 15 -3.90 5.94 6.07
C LYS A 15 -4.32 5.17 4.82
N VAL A 16 -3.58 4.18 4.44
CA VAL A 16 -3.83 3.46 3.18
C VAL A 16 -4.42 2.08 3.43
N ASP A 17 -3.93 1.38 4.45
CA ASP A 17 -4.32 -0.01 4.72
C ASP A 17 -5.83 -0.18 4.91
N ASN A 18 -6.49 0.81 5.49
CA ASN A 18 -7.93 0.76 5.71
C ASN A 18 -8.73 0.71 4.40
N TRP A 19 -8.10 1.09 3.30
CA TRP A 19 -8.74 1.12 1.99
C TRP A 19 -8.32 -0.04 1.10
N ILE A 20 -7.59 -1.01 1.66
CA ILE A 20 -7.14 -2.19 0.93
C ILE A 20 -8.20 -3.27 1.09
N ALA A 21 -8.78 -3.71 -0.03
CA ALA A 21 -9.79 -4.77 -0.03
C ALA A 21 -9.12 -6.13 0.06
N SER A 22 -7.99 -6.30 -0.62
CA SER A 22 -7.25 -7.55 -0.56
C SER A 22 -5.81 -7.32 -0.96
N GLU A 23 -4.93 -8.23 -0.56
CA GLU A 23 -3.53 -8.20 -0.99
C GLU A 23 -3.08 -9.61 -1.28
N GLU A 24 -2.17 -9.73 -2.23
CA GLU A 24 -1.62 -11.02 -2.61
C GLU A 24 -0.10 -10.90 -2.63
N ILE A 25 0.56 -11.78 -1.91
CA ILE A 25 2.03 -11.81 -1.88
C ILE A 25 2.49 -12.73 -3.00
N VAL A 26 3.32 -12.18 -3.89
CA VAL A 26 3.87 -12.94 -5.01
C VAL A 26 5.39 -12.91 -4.93
N SER A 27 6.06 -13.67 -5.77
CA SER A 27 7.52 -13.85 -5.68
C SER A 27 8.30 -12.55 -5.84
N ASP A 28 7.79 -11.60 -6.60
CA ASP A 28 8.50 -10.35 -6.87
C ASP A 28 7.81 -9.13 -6.27
N GLY A 29 6.93 -9.31 -5.29
CA GLY A 29 6.31 -8.19 -4.60
C GLY A 29 4.94 -8.49 -4.07
N VAL A 30 4.12 -7.47 -3.99
CA VAL A 30 2.76 -7.54 -3.46
C VAL A 30 1.80 -6.91 -4.46
N ILE A 31 0.67 -7.54 -4.66
CA ILE A 31 -0.40 -6.99 -5.49
C ILE A 31 -1.49 -6.50 -4.55
N LEU A 32 -1.85 -5.23 -4.67
CA LEU A 32 -2.84 -4.61 -3.80
C LEU A 32 -4.12 -4.30 -4.58
N VAL A 33 -5.27 -4.55 -3.93
CA VAL A 33 -6.57 -4.18 -4.50
C VAL A 33 -7.23 -3.23 -3.53
N PHE A 34 -7.45 -2.01 -3.98
CA PHE A 34 -8.13 -1.00 -3.17
C PHE A 34 -9.62 -1.20 -3.20
N LYS A 35 -10.30 -0.81 -2.13
CA LYS A 35 -11.75 -0.81 -2.10
C LYS A 35 -12.29 0.10 -3.19
N ARG A 36 -13.48 -0.25 -3.69
CA ARG A 36 -14.11 0.48 -4.79
C ARG A 36 -14.29 1.97 -4.50
N ASP A 37 -14.58 2.31 -3.25
CA ASP A 37 -14.88 3.69 -2.84
C ASP A 37 -13.67 4.43 -2.27
N VAL A 38 -12.44 3.93 -2.55
CA VAL A 38 -11.24 4.58 -2.05
C VAL A 38 -11.15 6.02 -2.58
N PRO A 39 -10.89 7.00 -1.70
CA PRO A 39 -10.75 8.39 -2.15
C PRO A 39 -9.50 8.56 -3.02
N SER A 40 -9.57 9.51 -3.95
CA SER A 40 -8.41 9.81 -4.80
C SER A 40 -7.23 10.32 -3.98
N ASP A 41 -7.49 10.98 -2.85
CA ASP A 41 -6.43 11.46 -1.96
C ASP A 41 -5.59 10.30 -1.43
N VAL A 42 -6.24 9.17 -1.12
CA VAL A 42 -5.55 8.00 -0.61
C VAL A 42 -4.68 7.39 -1.70
N ILE A 43 -5.20 7.31 -2.92
CA ILE A 43 -4.42 6.81 -4.05
C ILE A 43 -3.21 7.71 -4.30
N GLY A 44 -3.41 9.02 -4.26
CA GLY A 44 -2.31 9.96 -4.45
C GLY A 44 -1.23 9.82 -3.38
N LEU A 45 -1.66 9.67 -2.13
CA LEU A 45 -0.72 9.44 -1.03
C LEU A 45 0.04 8.13 -1.23
N PHE A 46 -0.67 7.07 -1.60
CA PHE A 46 -0.04 5.78 -1.85
C PHE A 46 1.02 5.89 -2.96
N GLU A 47 0.70 6.60 -4.03
CA GLU A 47 1.64 6.75 -5.13
C GLU A 47 2.90 7.51 -4.73
N LYS A 48 2.79 8.41 -3.77
CA LYS A 48 3.96 9.13 -3.26
C LYS A 48 4.87 8.26 -2.42
N ILE A 49 4.30 7.31 -1.68
CA ILE A 49 5.06 6.54 -0.70
C ILE A 49 5.40 5.11 -1.17
N LYS A 50 4.78 4.63 -2.23
CA LYS A 50 4.91 3.22 -2.62
C LYS A 50 6.35 2.78 -2.87
N ASP A 51 7.18 3.66 -3.39
CA ASP A 51 8.59 3.33 -3.65
C ASP A 51 9.46 3.39 -2.40
N LYS A 52 8.90 3.91 -1.31
CA LYS A 52 9.63 4.09 -0.05
C LYS A 52 9.17 3.11 1.03
N LEU A 53 8.27 2.20 0.69
CA LEU A 53 7.78 1.23 1.64
C LEU A 53 8.83 0.15 1.89
N ASP A 54 8.68 -0.55 3.03
CA ASP A 54 9.58 -1.64 3.39
C ASP A 54 9.29 -2.90 2.59
N PHE A 55 8.24 -2.89 1.78
CA PHE A 55 7.91 -3.98 0.88
C PHE A 55 7.73 -3.44 -0.53
N LYS A 56 7.89 -4.31 -1.52
CA LYS A 56 7.78 -3.90 -2.92
C LYS A 56 6.35 -4.10 -3.40
N VAL A 57 5.77 -3.07 -3.98
CA VAL A 57 4.45 -3.15 -4.60
C VAL A 57 4.64 -3.47 -6.08
N LYS A 58 4.20 -4.65 -6.49
CA LYS A 58 4.31 -5.06 -7.88
C LYS A 58 3.28 -4.34 -8.74
N GLU A 59 2.03 -4.33 -8.27
CA GLU A 59 0.97 -3.58 -8.94
C GLU A 59 -0.16 -3.32 -7.97
N TYR A 60 -1.05 -2.41 -8.35
CA TYR A 60 -2.22 -2.08 -7.54
C TYR A 60 -3.36 -1.68 -8.47
N ARG A 61 -4.59 -1.89 -7.98
CA ARG A 61 -5.78 -1.53 -8.74
C ARG A 61 -6.94 -1.30 -7.79
N LYS A 62 -8.02 -0.76 -8.30
CA LYS A 62 -9.25 -0.63 -7.56
C LYS A 62 -10.15 -1.83 -7.83
N GLU A 63 -10.92 -2.18 -6.82
CA GLU A 63 -11.96 -3.17 -6.90
C GLU A 63 -13.06 -2.72 -7.88
N ASP A 64 -13.62 -3.63 -8.63
CA ASP A 64 -14.71 -3.32 -9.55
C ASP A 64 -16.06 -3.10 -8.83
#